data_f8903326b40f7e36e00254b2ae5d2aa5
#
_entry.id   f8903326b40f7e36e00254b2ae5d2aa5
#
_cell.length_a   1.000
_cell.length_b   1.000
_cell.length_c   1.000
_cell.angle_alpha   90.00
_cell.angle_beta   90.00
_cell.angle_gamma   90.00
#
_symmetry.space_group_name_H-M   'P 1'
#
loop_
_entity.id
_entity.type
_entity.pdbx_description
1 polymer ?
#
loop_
_entity_poly.entity_id
_entity_poly.type
_entity_poly.pdbx_seq_one_letter_code
_entity_poly.pdbx_strand_id
1 'polypeptide(L)'
;MPRFYFDLTSNNEHITDDGGRELDTLNDAYECARTLIDKILFHVGYDDADTSWKVIIANDKHDAQMIVPFAVSDLLRAQRRRRS
;
A
#
# COMPACT_ATOMS: atom_id res chain seq x y z
N MET A 1 -4.35 -18.13 11.55
CA MET A 1 -3.57 -17.17 10.76
C MET A 1 -3.90 -15.77 11.22
N PRO A 2 -2.91 -14.90 11.38
CA PRO A 2 -3.19 -13.52 11.76
C PRO A 2 -3.94 -12.78 10.65
N ARG A 3 -4.74 -11.79 11.05
CA ARG A 3 -5.46 -10.95 10.14
C ARG A 3 -4.80 -9.58 10.09
N PHE A 4 -4.55 -9.12 8.87
CA PHE A 4 -3.96 -7.81 8.63
C PHE A 4 -4.97 -6.89 7.96
N TYR A 5 -4.91 -5.61 8.32
CA TYR A 5 -5.78 -4.58 7.76
C TYR A 5 -4.92 -3.59 6.97
N PHE A 6 -5.43 -3.15 5.84
CA PHE A 6 -4.71 -2.29 4.90
C PHE A 6 -5.44 -0.97 4.78
N ASP A 7 -5.15 -0.04 5.67
CA ASP A 7 -5.77 1.28 5.67
C ASP A 7 -5.03 2.18 4.68
N LEU A 8 -5.79 2.96 3.91
CA LEU A 8 -5.23 3.94 2.99
C LEU A 8 -5.36 5.32 3.61
N THR A 9 -4.27 6.08 3.60
CA THR A 9 -4.31 7.44 4.15
C THR A 9 -3.49 8.39 3.28
N SER A 10 -3.94 9.63 3.22
CA SER A 10 -3.24 10.73 2.57
C SER A 10 -3.25 11.92 3.51
N ASN A 11 -2.80 13.09 3.03
CA ASN A 11 -2.81 14.30 3.84
C ASN A 11 -4.24 14.74 4.21
N ASN A 12 -5.22 14.41 3.38
CA ASN A 12 -6.59 14.91 3.53
C ASN A 12 -7.62 13.80 3.78
N GLU A 13 -7.28 12.55 3.55
CA GLU A 13 -8.25 11.46 3.58
C GLU A 13 -7.71 10.24 4.30
N HIS A 14 -8.64 9.46 4.85
CA HIS A 14 -8.33 8.20 5.52
C HIS A 14 -9.42 7.20 5.18
N ILE A 15 -9.02 6.05 4.61
CA ILE A 15 -9.95 4.98 4.25
C ILE A 15 -9.58 3.76 5.08
N THR A 16 -10.51 3.33 5.94
CA THR A 16 -10.28 2.18 6.82
C THR A 16 -10.68 0.89 6.13
N ASP A 17 -9.85 -0.14 6.26
CA ASP A 17 -10.17 -1.48 5.80
C ASP A 17 -10.96 -2.21 6.89
N ASP A 18 -12.22 -2.49 6.64
CA ASP A 18 -13.09 -3.14 7.62
C ASP A 18 -12.95 -4.67 7.63
N GLY A 19 -12.57 -5.26 6.51
CA GLY A 19 -12.54 -6.72 6.36
C GLY A 19 -11.21 -7.36 6.70
N GLY A 20 -10.15 -6.73 6.31
CA GLY A 20 -8.80 -7.29 6.47
C GLY A 20 -8.57 -8.51 5.60
N ARG A 21 -7.41 -9.13 5.79
CA ARG A 21 -7.02 -10.34 5.07
C ARG A 21 -6.19 -11.23 6.00
N GLU A 22 -6.46 -12.52 5.97
CA GLU A 22 -5.65 -13.50 6.72
C GLU A 22 -4.40 -13.85 5.91
N LEU A 23 -3.24 -13.65 6.52
CA LEU A 23 -1.94 -13.91 5.91
C LEU A 23 -1.01 -14.51 6.96
N ASP A 24 -0.02 -15.26 6.51
CA ASP A 24 0.88 -15.95 7.42
C ASP A 24 1.86 -15.03 8.13
N THR A 25 2.39 -14.03 7.42
CA THR A 25 3.47 -13.19 7.92
C THR A 25 3.26 -11.73 7.54
N LEU A 26 3.98 -10.85 8.25
CA LEU A 26 4.01 -9.44 7.91
C LEU A 26 4.62 -9.21 6.51
N ASN A 27 5.57 -10.06 6.11
CA ASN A 27 6.15 -9.98 4.76
C ASN A 27 5.10 -10.23 3.68
N ASP A 28 4.21 -11.21 3.91
CA ASP A 28 3.08 -11.46 3.00
C ASP A 28 2.15 -10.25 2.93
N ALA A 29 1.92 -9.60 4.06
CA ALA A 29 1.13 -8.39 4.11
C ALA A 29 1.77 -7.25 3.32
N TYR A 30 3.09 -7.11 3.43
CA TYR A 30 3.84 -6.11 2.67
C TYR A 30 3.68 -6.33 1.16
N GLU A 31 3.80 -7.59 0.71
CA GLU A 31 3.63 -7.91 -0.71
C GLU A 31 2.20 -7.62 -1.18
N CYS A 32 1.21 -7.90 -0.36
CA CYS A 32 -0.18 -7.55 -0.66
C CYS A 32 -0.37 -6.04 -0.78
N ALA A 33 0.25 -5.28 0.12
CA ALA A 33 0.17 -3.82 0.08
C ALA A 33 0.77 -3.26 -1.20
N ARG A 34 1.93 -3.79 -1.62
CA ARG A 34 2.57 -3.37 -2.86
C ARG A 34 1.69 -3.66 -4.07
N THR A 35 1.07 -4.85 -4.10
CA THR A 35 0.15 -5.21 -5.17
C THR A 35 -1.05 -4.27 -5.21
N LEU A 36 -1.59 -3.92 -4.06
CA LEU A 36 -2.70 -2.97 -3.96
C LEU A 36 -2.30 -1.60 -4.50
N ILE A 37 -1.13 -1.11 -4.11
CA ILE A 37 -0.62 0.17 -4.58
C ILE A 37 -0.47 0.16 -6.10
N ASP A 38 0.12 -0.90 -6.66
CA ASP A 38 0.32 -1.02 -8.10
C ASP A 38 -1.01 -1.02 -8.86
N LYS A 39 -2.03 -1.70 -8.33
CA LYS A 39 -3.35 -1.71 -8.94
C LYS A 39 -3.99 -0.32 -8.95
N ILE A 40 -3.89 0.39 -7.85
CA ILE A 40 -4.44 1.74 -7.74
C ILE A 40 -3.73 2.68 -8.72
N LEU A 41 -2.40 2.64 -8.74
CA LEU A 41 -1.62 3.49 -9.63
C LEU A 41 -1.92 3.18 -11.10
N PHE A 42 -2.13 1.91 -11.42
CA PHE A 42 -2.49 1.52 -12.79
C PHE A 42 -3.81 2.15 -13.22
N HIS A 43 -4.80 2.19 -12.32
CA HIS A 43 -6.14 2.74 -12.64
C HIS A 43 -6.16 4.25 -12.73
N VAL A 44 -5.44 4.96 -11.84
CA VAL A 44 -5.47 6.43 -11.82
C VAL A 44 -4.43 7.06 -12.72
N GLY A 45 -3.48 6.27 -13.21
CA GLY A 45 -2.36 6.79 -13.98
C GLY A 45 -1.23 7.28 -13.08
N TYR A 46 -0.02 6.92 -13.45
CA TYR A 46 1.14 7.18 -12.59
C TYR A 46 1.52 8.66 -12.51
N ASP A 47 1.24 9.38 -13.58
CA ASP A 47 1.56 10.82 -13.63
C ASP A 47 0.59 11.65 -12.81
N ASP A 48 -0.62 11.14 -12.60
CA ASP A 48 -1.68 11.84 -11.87
C ASP A 48 -1.81 11.35 -10.42
N ALA A 49 -1.02 10.36 -10.03
CA ALA A 49 -1.14 9.77 -8.71
C ALA A 49 -0.68 10.74 -7.62
N ASP A 50 -1.47 10.82 -6.55
CA ASP A 50 -1.10 11.58 -5.36
C ASP A 50 -0.14 10.74 -4.54
N THR A 51 1.14 11.13 -4.52
CA THR A 51 2.19 10.39 -3.81
C THR A 51 2.15 10.59 -2.29
N SER A 52 1.22 11.42 -1.79
CA SER A 52 1.03 11.51 -0.33
C SER A 52 0.31 10.29 0.23
N TRP A 53 -0.34 9.49 -0.61
CA TRP A 53 -1.03 8.28 -0.18
C TRP A 53 -0.03 7.23 0.31
N LYS A 54 -0.48 6.48 1.31
CA LYS A 54 0.29 5.36 1.86
C LYS A 54 -0.67 4.31 2.39
N VAL A 55 -0.18 3.06 2.45
CA VAL A 55 -0.91 1.95 3.06
C VAL A 55 -0.35 1.73 4.45
N ILE A 56 -1.22 1.72 5.45
CA ILE A 56 -0.87 1.36 6.82
C ILE A 56 -1.30 -0.08 7.04
N ILE A 57 -0.34 -0.96 7.27
CA ILE A 57 -0.63 -2.35 7.60
C ILE A 57 -0.78 -2.45 9.10
N ALA A 58 -1.96 -2.85 9.55
CA ALA A 58 -2.26 -3.00 10.97
C ALA A 58 -2.56 -4.47 11.29
N ASN A 59 -2.36 -4.85 12.55
CA ASN A 59 -2.67 -6.20 13.02
C ASN A 59 -4.16 -6.30 13.40
N ASP A 60 -4.57 -7.45 13.96
CA ASP A 60 -5.95 -7.72 14.34
C ASP A 60 -6.44 -6.85 15.50
N LYS A 61 -5.53 -6.16 16.19
CA LYS A 61 -5.87 -5.18 17.22
C LYS A 61 -5.87 -3.75 16.68
N HIS A 62 -5.70 -3.59 15.36
CA HIS A 62 -5.60 -2.30 14.66
C HIS A 62 -4.37 -1.49 15.05
N ASP A 63 -3.32 -2.16 15.55
CA ASP A 63 -2.04 -1.53 15.80
C ASP A 63 -1.21 -1.53 14.53
N ALA A 64 -0.69 -0.37 14.15
CA ALA A 64 0.11 -0.23 12.94
C ALA A 64 1.41 -1.04 13.05
N GLN A 65 1.68 -1.87 12.05
CA GLN A 65 2.88 -2.70 11.99
C GLN A 65 3.87 -2.19 10.96
N MET A 66 3.36 -1.59 9.88
CA MET A 66 4.20 -1.12 8.78
C MET A 66 3.46 -0.06 7.99
N ILE A 67 4.21 0.89 7.45
CA ILE A 67 3.68 1.91 6.54
C ILE A 67 4.38 1.75 5.21
N VAL A 68 3.60 1.62 4.12
CA VAL A 68 4.13 1.43 2.77
C VAL A 68 3.70 2.63 1.92
N PRO A 69 4.60 3.60 1.66
CA PRO A 69 4.26 4.77 0.86
C PRO A 69 4.07 4.41 -0.62
N PHE A 70 3.17 5.09 -1.30
CA PHE A 70 3.00 4.95 -2.75
C PHE A 70 4.27 5.35 -3.51
N ALA A 71 5.03 6.29 -2.97
CA ALA A 71 6.26 6.78 -3.58
C ALA A 71 7.30 5.69 -3.83
N VAL A 72 7.28 4.60 -3.04
CA VAL A 72 8.23 3.49 -3.23
C VAL A 72 7.99 2.81 -4.57
N SER A 73 6.73 2.52 -4.92
CA SER A 73 6.39 1.93 -6.22
C SER A 73 6.71 2.87 -7.36
N ASP A 74 6.47 4.16 -7.17
CA ASP A 74 6.77 5.18 -8.17
C ASP A 74 8.27 5.24 -8.46
N LEU A 75 9.11 5.17 -7.44
CA LEU A 75 10.57 5.17 -7.62
C LEU A 75 11.03 3.96 -8.41
N LEU A 76 10.51 2.78 -8.12
CA LEU A 76 10.86 1.56 -8.84
C LEU A 76 10.48 1.68 -10.32
N ARG A 77 9.35 2.28 -10.59
CA ARG A 77 8.89 2.51 -11.95
C ARG A 77 9.79 3.49 -12.70
N ALA A 78 10.18 4.58 -12.06
CA ALA A 78 11.08 5.56 -12.67
C ALA A 78 12.41 4.91 -13.04
N GLN A 79 12.92 3.99 -12.22
CA GLN A 79 14.14 3.25 -12.54
C GLN A 79 13.96 2.35 -13.75
N ARG A 80 12.79 1.71 -13.89
CA ARG A 80 12.50 0.88 -15.07
C ARG A 80 12.48 1.70 -16.35
N ARG A 81 11.91 2.90 -16.29
CA ARG A 81 11.86 3.80 -17.45
C ARG A 81 13.24 4.20 -17.93
N ARG A 82 14.18 4.38 -17.01
CA ARG A 82 15.54 4.79 -17.36
C ARG A 82 16.31 3.71 -18.11
N ARG A 83 15.88 2.47 -17.97
CA ARG A 83 16.53 1.34 -18.64
C ARG A 83 16.04 1.10 -20.05
N SER A 84 14.91 1.64 -20.38
CA SER A 84 14.30 1.45 -21.72
C SER A 84 14.61 2.61 -22.68
#